data_12ba409cf0d254b86463ef406abb8c5b
#
_entry.id   12ba409cf0d254b86463ef406abb8c5b
#
_cell.length_a   1.000
_cell.length_b   1.000
_cell.length_c   1.000
_cell.angle_alpha   90.00
_cell.angle_beta   90.00
_cell.angle_gamma   90.00
#
_symmetry.space_group_name_H-M   'P 1'
#
loop_
_entity.id
_entity.type
_entity.pdbx_description
1 polymer ?
#
loop_
_entity_poly.entity_id
_entity_poly.type
_entity_poly.pdbx_seq_one_letter_code
_entity_poly.pdbx_strand_id
1 'polypeptide(L)'
;MITKYPSKGSYGLLLVVFVVFFSPLILNLTKNEINLNLILISLFLIIIFGLITHMFFKLEYIIEENKLKIKCGFFTYKPIEIKDIKEITKSNSIISSPAASFDRIEIKYGKWEELIISPKDKFTFAKHLTNLNPKIKNNLEMPPC
;
A
#
# COMPACT_ATOMS: atom_id res chain seq x y z
N MET A 1 1.20 -3.32 23.68
CA MET A 1 1.91 -4.30 22.82
C MET A 1 1.93 -3.79 21.40
N ILE A 2 3.09 -3.77 20.76
CA ILE A 2 3.23 -3.24 19.38
C ILE A 2 3.36 -4.44 18.45
N THR A 3 2.43 -4.57 17.51
CA THR A 3 2.46 -5.61 16.48
C THR A 3 2.55 -4.99 15.11
N LYS A 4 3.54 -5.41 14.31
CA LYS A 4 3.80 -4.91 12.97
C LYS A 4 3.37 -5.93 11.92
N TYR A 5 2.66 -5.46 10.91
CA TYR A 5 2.25 -6.23 9.76
C TYR A 5 2.85 -5.60 8.50
N PRO A 6 3.78 -6.29 7.82
CA PRO A 6 4.32 -5.78 6.55
C PRO A 6 3.24 -5.78 5.48
N SER A 7 3.34 -4.84 4.55
CA SER A 7 2.49 -4.84 3.36
C SER A 7 2.89 -5.96 2.40
N LYS A 8 1.91 -6.50 1.69
CA LYS A 8 2.13 -7.42 0.57
C LYS A 8 2.57 -6.60 -0.64
N GLY A 9 3.86 -6.65 -0.98
CA GLY A 9 4.37 -6.02 -2.20
C GLY A 9 3.97 -6.83 -3.44
N SER A 10 3.46 -6.16 -4.47
CA SER A 10 3.22 -6.76 -5.78
C SER A 10 4.30 -6.33 -6.76
N TYR A 11 5.20 -7.23 -7.09
CA TYR A 11 6.25 -6.99 -8.09
C TYR A 11 5.65 -6.65 -9.46
N GLY A 12 4.47 -7.18 -9.78
CA GLY A 12 3.75 -6.86 -11.02
C GLY A 12 3.34 -5.39 -11.09
N LEU A 13 2.87 -4.81 -9.97
CA LEU A 13 2.55 -3.38 -9.90
C LEU A 13 3.81 -2.52 -10.11
N LEU A 14 4.92 -2.91 -9.48
CA LEU A 14 6.19 -2.21 -9.61
C LEU A 14 6.74 -2.28 -11.04
N LEU A 15 6.56 -3.43 -11.72
CA LEU A 15 6.92 -3.60 -13.12
C LEU A 15 6.08 -2.69 -14.03
N VAL A 16 4.78 -2.59 -13.80
CA VAL A 16 3.89 -1.68 -14.56
C VAL A 16 4.36 -0.23 -14.39
N VAL A 17 4.64 0.19 -13.16
CA VAL A 17 5.18 1.55 -12.89
C VAL A 17 6.52 1.74 -13.61
N PHE A 18 7.40 0.77 -13.58
CA PHE A 18 8.68 0.81 -14.31
C PHE A 18 8.48 1.01 -15.80
N VAL A 19 7.63 0.19 -16.44
CA VAL A 19 7.35 0.30 -17.88
C VAL A 19 6.77 1.66 -18.25
N VAL A 20 5.81 2.18 -17.46
CA VAL A 20 5.19 3.50 -17.71
C VAL A 20 6.23 4.61 -17.59
N PHE A 21 7.09 4.58 -16.57
CA PHE A 21 8.11 5.62 -16.34
C PHE A 21 9.20 5.61 -17.39
N PHE A 22 9.65 4.44 -17.83
CA PHE A 22 10.82 4.32 -18.72
C PHE A 22 10.46 4.15 -20.19
N SER A 23 9.18 3.92 -20.55
CA SER A 23 8.76 3.79 -21.95
C SER A 23 9.08 5.02 -22.81
N PRO A 24 8.90 6.28 -22.36
CA PRO A 24 9.29 7.45 -23.18
C PRO A 24 10.80 7.53 -23.39
N LEU A 25 11.59 7.10 -22.40
CA LEU A 25 13.04 7.07 -22.48
C LEU A 25 13.52 6.06 -23.52
N ILE A 26 12.96 4.86 -23.50
CA ILE A 26 13.29 3.78 -24.46
C ILE A 26 12.96 4.24 -25.89
N LEU A 27 11.80 4.88 -26.09
CA LEU A 27 11.39 5.40 -27.40
C LEU A 27 12.33 6.50 -27.92
N ASN A 28 12.87 7.35 -27.07
CA ASN A 28 13.83 8.39 -27.47
C ASN A 28 15.22 7.81 -27.76
N LEU A 29 15.65 6.78 -27.01
CA LEU A 29 16.91 6.09 -27.28
C LEU A 29 16.90 5.38 -28.66
N THR A 30 15.77 4.84 -29.09
CA THR A 30 15.65 4.20 -30.41
C THR A 30 15.74 5.18 -31.57
N LYS A 31 15.51 6.47 -31.33
CA LYS A 31 15.63 7.57 -32.33
C LYS A 31 17.07 8.12 -32.43
N ASN A 32 18.02 7.61 -31.67
CA ASN A 32 19.42 8.06 -31.60
C ASN A 32 19.61 9.55 -31.27
N GLU A 33 18.63 10.18 -30.64
CA GLU A 33 18.67 11.59 -30.21
C GLU A 33 19.13 11.68 -28.74
N ILE A 34 20.39 11.38 -28.50
CA ILE A 34 20.95 11.55 -27.16
C ILE A 34 21.38 13.01 -26.98
N ASN A 35 20.66 13.74 -26.16
CA ASN A 35 20.98 15.12 -25.79
C ASN A 35 21.05 15.28 -24.27
N LEU A 36 21.61 16.39 -23.80
CA LEU A 36 21.77 16.67 -22.37
C LEU A 36 20.42 16.64 -21.63
N ASN A 37 19.36 17.13 -22.26
CA ASN A 37 18.02 17.15 -21.65
C ASN A 37 17.50 15.72 -21.42
N LEU A 38 17.73 14.79 -22.35
CA LEU A 38 17.36 13.39 -22.20
C LEU A 38 18.10 12.75 -21.03
N ILE A 39 19.38 13.05 -20.86
CA ILE A 39 20.18 12.52 -19.74
C ILE A 39 19.66 13.07 -18.41
N LEU A 40 19.36 14.36 -18.30
CA LEU A 40 18.83 14.98 -17.09
C LEU A 40 17.45 14.41 -16.72
N ILE A 41 16.56 14.23 -17.71
CA ILE A 41 15.24 13.62 -17.49
C ILE A 41 15.37 12.18 -17.03
N SER A 42 16.27 11.40 -17.63
CA SER A 42 16.47 10.00 -17.24
C SER A 42 17.00 9.89 -15.81
N LEU A 43 17.96 10.73 -15.42
CA LEU A 43 18.47 10.77 -14.06
C LEU A 43 17.37 11.11 -13.05
N PHE A 44 16.54 12.10 -13.36
CA PHE A 44 15.41 12.52 -12.54
C PHE A 44 14.38 11.37 -12.37
N LEU A 45 14.03 10.68 -13.45
CA LEU A 45 13.11 9.53 -13.42
C LEU A 45 13.68 8.37 -12.58
N ILE A 46 14.97 8.09 -12.68
CA ILE A 46 15.63 7.05 -11.85
C ILE A 46 15.54 7.39 -10.37
N ILE A 47 15.78 8.64 -10.00
CA ILE A 47 15.69 9.10 -8.60
C ILE A 47 14.25 8.94 -8.09
N ILE A 48 13.25 9.40 -8.84
CA ILE A 48 11.83 9.28 -8.45
C ILE A 48 11.44 7.80 -8.34
N PHE A 49 11.82 6.96 -9.31
CA PHE A 49 11.52 5.54 -9.27
C PHE A 49 12.16 4.85 -8.05
N GLY A 50 13.40 5.24 -7.68
CA GLY A 50 14.07 4.77 -6.48
C GLY A 50 13.31 5.15 -5.20
N LEU A 51 12.80 6.39 -5.10
CA LEU A 51 11.97 6.83 -3.98
C LEU A 51 10.64 6.07 -3.89
N ILE A 52 9.95 5.87 -5.02
CA ILE A 52 8.71 5.10 -5.08
C ILE A 52 8.96 3.66 -4.62
N THR A 53 10.01 3.03 -5.12
CA THR A 53 10.40 1.66 -4.76
C THR A 53 10.71 1.57 -3.26
N HIS A 54 11.45 2.52 -2.72
CA HIS A 54 11.74 2.58 -1.29
C HIS A 54 10.48 2.68 -0.45
N MET A 55 9.55 3.58 -0.81
CA MET A 55 8.26 3.72 -0.12
C MET A 55 7.43 2.44 -0.20
N PHE A 56 7.45 1.78 -1.36
CA PHE A 56 6.71 0.55 -1.64
C PHE A 56 7.15 -0.61 -0.73
N PHE A 57 8.44 -0.79 -0.52
CA PHE A 57 8.97 -1.84 0.34
C PHE A 57 8.93 -1.50 1.84
N LYS A 58 8.85 -0.23 2.19
CA LYS A 58 8.79 0.26 3.57
C LYS A 58 7.38 0.56 4.07
N LEU A 59 6.36 -0.05 3.45
CA LEU A 59 4.97 0.08 3.88
C LEU A 59 4.67 -0.95 4.97
N GLU A 60 4.36 -0.46 6.16
CA GLU A 60 4.05 -1.26 7.35
C GLU A 60 2.76 -0.79 8.02
N TYR A 61 1.97 -1.72 8.50
CA TYR A 61 0.78 -1.49 9.32
C TYR A 61 1.10 -1.88 10.77
N ILE A 62 0.96 -0.93 11.67
CA ILE A 62 1.35 -1.08 13.08
C ILE A 62 0.10 -0.98 13.93
N ILE A 63 -0.18 -2.05 14.68
CA ILE A 63 -1.21 -2.04 15.72
C ILE A 63 -0.50 -1.80 17.05
N GLU A 64 -0.77 -0.66 17.65
CA GLU A 64 -0.21 -0.23 18.92
C GLU A 64 -1.34 0.13 19.88
N GLU A 65 -1.47 -0.64 20.95
CA GLU A 65 -2.56 -0.51 21.93
C GLU A 65 -3.93 -0.56 21.24
N ASN A 66 -4.63 0.58 21.14
CA ASN A 66 -5.94 0.71 20.51
C ASN A 66 -5.89 1.54 19.21
N LYS A 67 -4.72 1.68 18.59
CA LYS A 67 -4.54 2.52 17.37
C LYS A 67 -3.90 1.72 16.25
N LEU A 68 -4.45 1.90 15.06
CA LEU A 68 -3.86 1.44 13.81
C LEU A 68 -3.06 2.59 13.19
N LYS A 69 -1.75 2.42 13.08
CA LYS A 69 -0.82 3.34 12.42
C LYS A 69 -0.36 2.76 11.10
N ILE A 70 -0.26 3.59 10.07
CA ILE A 70 0.25 3.21 8.77
C ILE A 70 1.51 3.99 8.50
N LYS A 71 2.60 3.29 8.32
CA LYS A 71 3.90 3.88 8.00
C LYS A 71 4.28 3.52 6.57
N CYS A 72 4.47 4.54 5.74
CA CYS A 72 4.88 4.40 4.35
C CYS A 72 6.22 5.10 4.13
N GLY A 73 7.32 4.35 4.24
CA GLY A 73 8.67 4.91 4.17
C GLY A 73 8.90 5.99 5.21
N PHE A 74 9.00 7.24 4.76
CA PHE A 74 9.20 8.42 5.60
C PHE A 74 7.89 9.03 6.12
N PHE A 75 6.75 8.66 5.54
CA PHE A 75 5.44 9.21 5.91
C PHE A 75 4.70 8.30 6.86
N THR A 76 4.04 8.91 7.86
CA THR A 76 3.13 8.21 8.77
C THR A 76 1.74 8.82 8.59
N TYR A 77 0.76 7.99 8.29
CA TYR A 77 -0.64 8.43 8.21
C TYR A 77 -1.21 8.71 9.60
N LYS A 78 -2.27 9.53 9.64
CA LYS A 78 -2.98 9.80 10.89
C LYS A 78 -3.43 8.48 11.52
N PRO A 79 -3.13 8.26 12.81
CA PRO A 79 -3.54 7.03 13.50
C PRO A 79 -5.06 6.91 13.55
N ILE A 80 -5.58 5.72 13.28
CA ILE A 80 -7.00 5.39 13.36
C ILE A 80 -7.25 4.67 14.68
N GLU A 81 -8.22 5.11 15.45
CA GLU A 81 -8.62 4.39 16.66
C GLU A 81 -9.39 3.11 16.30
N ILE A 82 -8.99 1.97 16.85
CA ILE A 82 -9.58 0.67 16.53
C ILE A 82 -11.05 0.61 16.94
N LYS A 83 -11.46 1.39 17.96
CA LYS A 83 -12.86 1.51 18.37
C LYS A 83 -13.75 2.12 17.28
N ASP A 84 -13.19 2.94 16.38
CA ASP A 84 -13.92 3.62 15.31
C ASP A 84 -14.05 2.76 14.04
N ILE A 85 -13.34 1.64 13.99
CA ILE A 85 -13.42 0.68 12.89
C ILE A 85 -14.74 -0.08 12.98
N LYS A 86 -15.49 -0.10 11.88
CA LYS A 86 -16.81 -0.73 11.78
C LYS A 86 -16.81 -2.03 11.01
N GLU A 87 -16.11 -2.05 9.89
CA GLU A 87 -16.17 -3.16 8.94
C GLU A 87 -14.82 -3.40 8.25
N ILE A 88 -14.51 -4.65 7.98
CA ILE A 88 -13.37 -5.08 7.18
C ILE A 88 -13.90 -5.96 6.06
N THR A 89 -13.67 -5.57 4.80
CA THR A 89 -14.11 -6.29 3.61
C THR A 89 -12.96 -6.50 2.64
N LYS A 90 -13.11 -7.44 1.73
CA LYS A 90 -12.20 -7.59 0.59
C LYS A 90 -12.46 -6.44 -0.39
N SER A 91 -11.40 -5.79 -0.86
CA SER A 91 -11.51 -4.71 -1.84
C SER A 91 -10.82 -5.07 -3.15
N ASN A 92 -11.49 -4.77 -4.25
CA ASN A 92 -10.93 -4.82 -5.61
C ASN A 92 -10.65 -3.41 -6.15
N SER A 93 -10.83 -2.39 -5.33
CA SER A 93 -10.61 -1.00 -5.73
C SER A 93 -9.13 -0.75 -6.03
N ILE A 94 -8.87 -0.08 -7.17
CA ILE A 94 -7.52 0.30 -7.61
C ILE A 94 -7.16 1.70 -7.09
N ILE A 95 -8.15 2.45 -6.60
CA ILE A 95 -8.04 3.87 -6.25
C ILE A 95 -7.29 4.06 -4.92
N SER A 96 -6.35 4.96 -4.98
CA SER A 96 -5.53 5.65 -3.97
C SER A 96 -5.62 5.13 -2.53
N SER A 97 -4.61 4.36 -2.17
CA SER A 97 -4.47 3.96 -0.78
C SER A 97 -3.06 3.44 -0.53
N PRO A 98 -2.57 3.48 0.70
CA PRO A 98 -1.28 2.89 1.06
C PRO A 98 -1.30 1.37 0.95
N ALA A 99 -1.56 0.86 -0.26
CA ALA A 99 -1.66 -0.54 -0.57
C ALA A 99 -0.73 -0.89 -1.74
N ALA A 100 0.32 -1.62 -1.44
CA ALA A 100 1.37 -2.01 -2.39
C ALA A 100 1.02 -3.29 -3.20
N SER A 101 -0.24 -3.74 -3.18
CA SER A 101 -0.68 -4.97 -3.86
C SER A 101 -2.10 -4.85 -4.37
N PHE A 102 -2.47 -5.73 -5.31
CA PHE A 102 -3.87 -5.89 -5.77
C PHE A 102 -4.71 -6.72 -4.79
N ASP A 103 -4.10 -7.52 -3.91
CA ASP A 103 -4.82 -8.25 -2.85
C ASP A 103 -5.03 -7.32 -1.65
N ARG A 104 -6.18 -6.67 -1.65
CA ARG A 104 -6.50 -5.54 -0.76
C ARG A 104 -7.67 -5.86 0.15
N ILE A 105 -7.67 -5.20 1.30
CA ILE A 105 -8.81 -5.12 2.20
C ILE A 105 -9.18 -3.66 2.42
N GLU A 106 -10.46 -3.44 2.60
CA GLU A 106 -11.05 -2.14 2.90
C GLU A 106 -11.49 -2.12 4.35
N ILE A 107 -11.08 -1.09 5.07
CA ILE A 107 -11.47 -0.84 6.46
C ILE A 107 -12.36 0.40 6.46
N LYS A 108 -13.61 0.22 6.85
CA LYS A 108 -14.55 1.33 7.07
C LYS A 108 -14.47 1.78 8.53
N TYR A 109 -14.29 3.07 8.72
CA TYR A 109 -14.18 3.66 10.05
C TYR A 109 -14.85 5.05 10.11
N GLY A 110 -15.01 5.61 11.29
CA GLY A 110 -15.66 6.92 11.45
C GLY A 110 -17.09 6.96 10.92
N LYS A 111 -17.49 8.06 10.30
CA LYS A 111 -18.84 8.20 9.70
C LYS A 111 -18.89 7.66 8.27
N TRP A 112 -17.92 8.05 7.42
CA TRP A 112 -17.90 7.76 5.98
C TRP A 112 -16.47 7.55 5.45
N GLU A 113 -15.54 7.24 6.35
CA GLU A 113 -14.14 7.12 6.01
C GLU A 113 -13.79 5.68 5.65
N GLU A 114 -13.01 5.52 4.59
CA GLU A 114 -12.56 4.25 4.07
C GLU A 114 -11.03 4.26 3.94
N LEU A 115 -10.42 3.16 4.31
CA LEU A 115 -8.99 2.94 4.17
C LEU A 115 -8.75 1.62 3.48
N ILE A 116 -8.04 1.64 2.36
CA ILE A 116 -7.67 0.43 1.64
C ILE A 116 -6.21 0.11 1.93
N ILE A 117 -5.94 -1.10 2.37
CA ILE A 117 -4.61 -1.59 2.74
C ILE A 117 -4.37 -2.99 2.16
N SER A 118 -3.12 -3.41 2.11
CA SER A 118 -2.73 -4.74 1.63
C SER A 118 -1.75 -5.42 2.60
N PRO A 119 -2.18 -5.82 3.79
CA PRO A 119 -1.32 -6.56 4.70
C PRO A 119 -0.95 -7.92 4.11
N LYS A 120 0.28 -8.38 4.33
CA LYS A 120 0.78 -9.65 3.83
C LYS A 120 -0.08 -10.83 4.31
N ASP A 121 -0.47 -10.79 5.58
CA ASP A 121 -1.42 -11.73 6.19
C ASP A 121 -2.68 -10.98 6.62
N LYS A 122 -3.62 -10.85 5.69
CA LYS A 122 -4.88 -10.12 5.90
C LYS A 122 -5.80 -10.78 6.91
N PHE A 123 -5.75 -12.12 7.03
CA PHE A 123 -6.62 -12.86 7.94
C PHE A 123 -6.17 -12.70 9.39
N THR A 124 -4.87 -12.90 9.66
CA THR A 124 -4.30 -12.68 10.99
C THR A 124 -4.43 -11.21 11.41
N PHE A 125 -4.23 -10.27 10.47
CA PHE A 125 -4.41 -8.85 10.72
C PHE A 125 -5.86 -8.51 11.10
N ALA A 126 -6.84 -8.98 10.32
CA ALA A 126 -8.26 -8.75 10.60
C ALA A 126 -8.70 -9.42 11.93
N LYS A 127 -8.24 -10.64 12.19
CA LYS A 127 -8.49 -11.34 13.46
C LYS A 127 -7.92 -10.57 14.65
N HIS A 128 -6.74 -9.99 14.53
CA HIS A 128 -6.16 -9.15 15.59
C HIS A 128 -7.02 -7.92 15.86
N LEU A 129 -7.47 -7.22 14.83
CA LEU A 129 -8.37 -6.07 14.98
C LEU A 129 -9.71 -6.46 15.62
N THR A 130 -10.31 -7.58 15.21
CA THR A 130 -11.58 -8.07 15.79
C THR A 130 -11.42 -8.54 17.23
N ASN A 131 -10.26 -9.06 17.61
CA ASN A 131 -9.98 -9.40 19.02
C ASN A 131 -9.90 -8.15 19.92
N LEU A 132 -9.35 -7.04 19.38
CA LEU A 132 -9.28 -5.76 20.09
C LEU A 132 -10.63 -5.04 20.13
N ASN A 133 -11.44 -5.18 19.06
CA ASN A 133 -12.77 -4.61 18.99
C ASN A 133 -13.76 -5.64 18.39
N PRO A 134 -14.48 -6.40 19.21
CA PRO A 134 -15.46 -7.41 18.74
C PRO A 134 -16.65 -6.84 17.96
N LYS A 135 -16.83 -5.53 17.95
CA LYS A 135 -17.91 -4.87 17.16
C LYS A 135 -17.59 -4.76 15.68
N ILE A 136 -16.34 -5.03 15.27
CA ILE A 136 -15.94 -4.99 13.88
C ILE A 136 -16.58 -6.14 13.11
N LYS A 137 -17.32 -5.82 12.04
CA LYS A 137 -17.81 -6.82 11.09
C LYS A 137 -16.66 -7.27 10.19
N ASN A 138 -16.21 -8.50 10.37
CA ASN A 138 -15.18 -9.10 9.53
C ASN A 138 -15.84 -9.94 8.43
N ASN A 139 -15.89 -9.39 7.21
CA ASN A 139 -16.46 -10.03 6.02
C ASN A 139 -15.36 -10.64 5.10
N LEU A 140 -14.17 -10.89 5.64
CA LEU A 140 -13.15 -11.63 4.90
C LEU A 140 -13.51 -13.11 4.93
N GLU A 141 -13.81 -13.67 3.75
CA GLU A 141 -13.96 -15.12 3.60
C GLU A 141 -12.62 -15.79 3.92
N MET A 142 -12.59 -16.58 4.99
CA MET A 142 -11.43 -17.43 5.24
C MET A 142 -11.36 -18.48 4.12
N PRO A 143 -10.17 -18.74 3.55
CA PRO A 143 -10.02 -19.87 2.65
C PRO A 143 -10.47 -21.14 3.39
N PRO A 144 -11.21 -22.04 2.73
CA PRO A 144 -11.56 -23.30 3.34
C PRO A 144 -10.29 -24.03 3.76
N CYS A 145 -10.32 -24.55 4.99
CA CYS A 145 -9.24 -25.39 5.52
C CYS A 145 -9.01 -26.63 4.68
#